data_7876c15fdc356310f3af26ec84bb7cc5
#
_entry.id   7876c15fdc356310f3af26ec84bb7cc5
#
_cell.length_a   1.000
_cell.length_b   1.000
_cell.length_c   1.000
_cell.angle_alpha   90.00
_cell.angle_beta   90.00
_cell.angle_gamma   90.00
#
_symmetry.space_group_name_H-M   'P 1'
#
loop_
_entity.id
_entity.type
_entity.pdbx_description
1 polymer ?
#
loop_
_entity_poly.entity_id
_entity_poly.type
_entity_poly.pdbx_seq_one_letter_code
_entity_poly.pdbx_strand_id
1 'polypeptide(L)'
;MNYDEIHALLTTPPEEARGMTRWWWYGCCVEKEEIARELDFMKEAGLGGVELQILYPVTPDDAEKGFRNIPYGSPEFYDILRYTAEACAARGMVCDFTPGSSWPYGGPTVEEADAQQEAIPYQLDVRGPRRFSCDFTTRFAGTVCAAVMGRMEHSVMLPETVVDITDRFQTKFLFGWPWGTELVPVDIPEGDWKICFFVISQHRNHVGKPSRNAEGLVIDYCSRRATDSFLA
;
A
#
# COMPACT_ATOMS: atom_id res chain seq x y z
N MET A 1 -24.73 0.14 -33.40
CA MET A 1 -24.23 1.53 -33.40
C MET A 1 -23.69 1.79 -34.81
N ASN A 2 -24.20 2.78 -35.50
CA ASN A 2 -23.77 3.17 -36.84
C ASN A 2 -22.62 4.18 -36.80
N TYR A 3 -22.07 4.57 -37.98
CA TYR A 3 -20.94 5.50 -38.06
C TYR A 3 -21.27 6.88 -37.43
N ASP A 4 -22.47 7.41 -37.68
CA ASP A 4 -22.86 8.72 -37.19
C ASP A 4 -23.03 8.74 -35.66
N GLU A 5 -23.56 7.65 -35.07
CA GLU A 5 -23.65 7.46 -33.64
C GLU A 5 -22.26 7.39 -32.98
N ILE A 6 -21.33 6.65 -33.59
CA ILE A 6 -19.94 6.57 -33.11
C ILE A 6 -19.25 7.93 -33.22
N HIS A 7 -19.40 8.60 -34.36
CA HIS A 7 -18.81 9.90 -34.58
C HIS A 7 -19.31 10.95 -33.59
N ALA A 8 -20.62 10.96 -33.32
CA ALA A 8 -21.23 11.87 -32.33
C ALA A 8 -20.67 11.62 -30.91
N LEU A 9 -20.52 10.34 -30.49
CA LEU A 9 -19.93 9.98 -29.19
C LEU A 9 -18.45 10.37 -29.09
N LEU A 10 -17.69 10.31 -30.18
CA LEU A 10 -16.29 10.70 -30.18
C LEU A 10 -16.10 12.22 -30.18
N THR A 11 -16.98 12.96 -30.83
CA THR A 11 -16.89 14.43 -30.93
C THR A 11 -17.52 15.13 -29.73
N THR A 12 -18.53 14.54 -29.12
CA THR A 12 -19.22 15.07 -27.94
C THR A 12 -19.49 13.93 -26.94
N PRO A 13 -18.44 13.45 -26.25
CA PRO A 13 -18.59 12.36 -25.30
C PRO A 13 -19.49 12.80 -24.12
N PRO A 14 -20.31 11.89 -23.57
CA PRO A 14 -21.03 12.15 -22.33
C PRO A 14 -20.06 12.45 -21.18
N GLU A 15 -20.51 13.15 -20.16
CA GLU A 15 -19.63 13.68 -19.09
C GLU A 15 -18.86 12.55 -18.38
N GLU A 16 -19.49 11.43 -18.13
CA GLU A 16 -18.89 10.24 -17.52
C GLU A 16 -17.83 9.53 -18.38
N ALA A 17 -17.80 9.81 -19.68
CA ALA A 17 -16.79 9.27 -20.61
C ALA A 17 -15.67 10.27 -20.93
N ARG A 18 -15.70 11.47 -20.35
CA ARG A 18 -14.64 12.46 -20.50
C ARG A 18 -13.43 12.08 -19.66
N GLY A 19 -12.25 12.49 -20.12
CA GLY A 19 -11.01 12.29 -19.37
C GLY A 19 -11.04 13.01 -18.03
N MET A 20 -10.44 12.36 -17.04
CA MET A 20 -10.22 12.97 -15.73
C MET A 20 -8.75 13.34 -15.58
N THR A 21 -8.46 14.31 -14.69
CA THR A 21 -7.08 14.65 -14.36
C THR A 21 -6.79 14.38 -12.90
N ARG A 22 -5.53 13.97 -12.62
CA ARG A 22 -5.03 13.90 -11.26
C ARG A 22 -4.72 15.32 -10.79
N TRP A 23 -5.28 15.69 -9.62
CA TRP A 23 -5.16 17.02 -9.04
C TRP A 23 -4.42 16.95 -7.70
N TRP A 24 -3.16 17.32 -7.73
CA TRP A 24 -2.27 17.20 -6.59
C TRP A 24 -2.28 18.46 -5.73
N TRP A 25 -2.68 18.28 -4.47
CA TRP A 25 -2.64 19.33 -3.46
C TRP A 25 -1.45 19.13 -2.54
N TYR A 26 -0.41 19.89 -2.75
CA TYR A 26 0.77 19.84 -1.93
C TYR A 26 0.53 20.51 -0.57
N GLY A 27 0.62 19.73 0.54
CA GLY A 27 0.37 20.19 1.89
C GLY A 27 -1.08 20.58 2.16
N CYS A 28 -2.02 20.31 1.25
CA CYS A 28 -3.38 20.86 1.30
C CYS A 28 -3.37 22.41 1.44
N CYS A 29 -2.41 23.07 0.77
CA CYS A 29 -2.31 24.54 0.73
C CYS A 29 -3.23 25.07 -0.36
N VAL A 30 -4.51 25.15 -0.06
CA VAL A 30 -5.59 25.49 -1.03
C VAL A 30 -6.60 26.44 -0.42
N GLU A 31 -7.27 27.20 -1.28
CA GLU A 31 -8.34 28.14 -0.93
C GLU A 31 -9.58 27.86 -1.78
N LYS A 32 -10.78 28.06 -1.23
CA LYS A 32 -12.05 27.76 -1.90
C LYS A 32 -12.21 28.50 -3.22
N GLU A 33 -11.78 29.73 -3.26
CA GLU A 33 -11.83 30.60 -4.46
C GLU A 33 -10.95 30.04 -5.58
N GLU A 34 -9.75 29.57 -5.23
CA GLU A 34 -8.82 28.98 -6.20
C GLU A 34 -9.30 27.61 -6.68
N ILE A 35 -9.83 26.77 -5.77
CA ILE A 35 -10.46 25.50 -6.12
C ILE A 35 -11.57 25.72 -7.16
N ALA A 36 -12.46 26.69 -6.93
CA ALA A 36 -13.54 27.00 -7.87
C ALA A 36 -13.00 27.47 -9.23
N ARG A 37 -12.00 28.35 -9.23
CA ARG A 37 -11.37 28.86 -10.45
C ARG A 37 -10.71 27.77 -11.27
N GLU A 38 -9.95 26.87 -10.64
CA GLU A 38 -9.28 25.76 -11.34
C GLU A 38 -10.30 24.76 -11.89
N LEU A 39 -11.37 24.45 -11.16
CA LEU A 39 -12.44 23.57 -11.65
C LEU A 39 -13.16 24.17 -12.88
N ASP A 40 -13.36 25.49 -12.91
CA ASP A 40 -13.93 26.17 -14.09
C ASP A 40 -13.02 25.99 -15.31
N PHE A 41 -11.70 26.19 -15.18
CA PHE A 41 -10.75 25.94 -16.26
C PHE A 41 -10.72 24.47 -16.71
N MET A 42 -10.76 23.53 -15.78
CA MET A 42 -10.78 22.10 -16.09
C MET A 42 -12.05 21.72 -16.86
N LYS A 43 -13.21 22.25 -16.43
CA LYS A 43 -14.50 22.04 -17.14
C LYS A 43 -14.48 22.64 -18.52
N GLU A 44 -13.98 23.89 -18.68
CA GLU A 44 -13.85 24.55 -19.96
C GLU A 44 -12.91 23.80 -20.92
N ALA A 45 -11.83 23.20 -20.37
CA ALA A 45 -10.92 22.34 -21.12
C ALA A 45 -11.54 20.99 -21.51
N GLY A 46 -12.77 20.69 -21.10
CA GLY A 46 -13.50 19.47 -21.47
C GLY A 46 -13.27 18.28 -20.55
N LEU A 47 -12.64 18.47 -19.36
CA LEU A 47 -12.48 17.40 -18.40
C LEU A 47 -13.81 17.03 -17.74
N GLY A 48 -14.02 15.72 -17.50
CA GLY A 48 -15.19 15.17 -16.84
C GLY A 48 -15.04 15.04 -15.33
N GLY A 49 -13.84 15.20 -14.79
CA GLY A 49 -13.61 15.07 -13.36
C GLY A 49 -12.17 15.23 -12.94
N VAL A 50 -11.95 15.08 -11.64
CA VAL A 50 -10.64 15.12 -10.99
C VAL A 50 -10.44 13.92 -10.08
N GLU A 51 -9.21 13.44 -9.96
CA GLU A 51 -8.74 12.56 -8.89
C GLU A 51 -7.89 13.40 -7.94
N LEU A 52 -8.48 13.76 -6.80
CA LEU A 52 -7.83 14.59 -5.81
C LEU A 52 -6.85 13.74 -4.98
N GLN A 53 -5.59 14.20 -4.93
CA GLN A 53 -4.54 13.58 -4.13
C GLN A 53 -3.79 14.62 -3.30
N ILE A 54 -3.81 14.44 -2.00
CA ILE A 54 -3.07 15.29 -1.07
C ILE A 54 -1.68 14.69 -0.84
N LEU A 55 -0.66 15.54 -0.84
CA LEU A 55 0.74 15.16 -0.74
C LEU A 55 1.45 16.01 0.34
N TYR A 56 2.72 15.68 0.57
CA TYR A 56 3.61 16.46 1.43
C TYR A 56 3.64 17.95 1.05
N PRO A 57 3.84 18.84 2.04
CA PRO A 57 4.01 20.26 1.76
C PRO A 57 5.32 20.54 1.03
N VAL A 58 5.27 21.33 -0.05
CA VAL A 58 6.47 21.78 -0.78
C VAL A 58 7.04 23.08 -0.20
N THR A 59 6.28 23.77 0.64
CA THR A 59 6.70 24.98 1.35
C THR A 59 6.17 24.95 2.78
N PRO A 60 6.92 25.49 3.76
CA PRO A 60 6.40 25.68 5.11
C PRO A 60 5.29 26.75 5.11
N ASP A 61 4.53 26.80 6.21
CA ASP A 61 3.57 27.88 6.45
C ASP A 61 4.29 29.22 6.41
N ASP A 62 3.73 30.20 5.71
CA ASP A 62 4.26 31.55 5.57
C ASP A 62 3.08 32.54 5.53
N ALA A 63 2.79 33.13 6.69
CA ALA A 63 1.64 34.04 6.83
C ALA A 63 1.81 35.33 6.01
N GLU A 64 3.05 35.77 5.72
CA GLU A 64 3.29 36.96 4.91
C GLU A 64 2.95 36.72 3.44
N LYS A 65 3.11 35.48 2.98
CA LYS A 65 2.79 35.05 1.61
C LYS A 65 1.43 34.36 1.49
N GLY A 66 0.73 34.17 2.59
CA GLY A 66 -0.56 33.45 2.63
C GLY A 66 -0.44 31.94 2.51
N PHE A 67 0.76 31.34 2.61
CA PHE A 67 0.91 29.91 2.54
C PHE A 67 0.56 29.25 3.87
N ARG A 68 -0.43 28.37 3.85
CA ARG A 68 -0.89 27.63 5.01
C ARG A 68 -1.25 26.19 4.62
N ASN A 69 -0.51 25.23 5.17
CA ASN A 69 -0.76 23.82 4.97
C ASN A 69 -1.84 23.34 5.95
N ILE A 70 -3.01 22.99 5.45
CA ILE A 70 -4.14 22.51 6.26
C ILE A 70 -3.79 21.14 6.82
N PRO A 71 -3.82 20.92 8.16
CA PRO A 71 -3.51 19.64 8.75
C PRO A 71 -4.51 18.56 8.33
N TYR A 72 -3.99 17.39 7.94
CA TYR A 72 -4.80 16.23 7.58
C TYR A 72 -5.74 15.84 8.73
N GLY A 73 -6.99 15.49 8.41
CA GLY A 73 -7.99 15.05 9.39
C GLY A 73 -8.55 16.17 10.29
N SER A 74 -8.13 17.44 10.10
CA SER A 74 -8.71 18.55 10.84
C SER A 74 -10.14 18.87 10.35
N PRO A 75 -10.98 19.54 11.18
CA PRO A 75 -12.31 19.97 10.72
C PRO A 75 -12.27 20.81 9.44
N GLU A 76 -11.26 21.65 9.29
CA GLU A 76 -11.03 22.47 8.10
C GLU A 76 -10.68 21.63 6.88
N PHE A 77 -9.87 20.59 7.07
CA PHE A 77 -9.54 19.62 6.02
C PHE A 77 -10.82 18.98 5.44
N TYR A 78 -11.71 18.50 6.30
CA TYR A 78 -12.99 17.92 5.85
C TYR A 78 -13.92 18.96 5.22
N ASP A 79 -13.90 20.20 5.70
CA ASP A 79 -14.69 21.29 5.10
C ASP A 79 -14.23 21.61 3.66
N ILE A 80 -12.93 21.66 3.41
CA ILE A 80 -12.35 21.84 2.08
C ILE A 80 -12.68 20.67 1.17
N LEU A 81 -12.59 19.42 1.63
CA LEU A 81 -12.96 18.24 0.83
C LEU A 81 -14.44 18.26 0.44
N ARG A 82 -15.32 18.56 1.40
CA ARG A 82 -16.76 18.68 1.15
C ARG A 82 -17.05 19.76 0.12
N TYR A 83 -16.48 20.96 0.31
CA TYR A 83 -16.61 22.05 -0.63
C TYR A 83 -16.18 21.66 -2.04
N THR A 84 -15.06 20.94 -2.17
CA THR A 84 -14.54 20.48 -3.47
C THR A 84 -15.48 19.50 -4.15
N ALA A 85 -16.01 18.52 -3.41
CA ALA A 85 -16.99 17.58 -3.93
C ALA A 85 -18.26 18.29 -4.41
N GLU A 86 -18.79 19.25 -3.63
CA GLU A 86 -19.95 20.05 -3.98
C GLU A 86 -19.67 20.95 -5.20
N ALA A 87 -18.49 21.56 -5.28
CA ALA A 87 -18.07 22.39 -6.41
C ALA A 87 -17.90 21.58 -7.71
N CYS A 88 -17.40 20.35 -7.63
CA CYS A 88 -17.37 19.42 -8.76
C CYS A 88 -18.78 19.04 -9.20
N ALA A 89 -19.64 18.65 -8.26
CA ALA A 89 -21.02 18.26 -8.55
C ALA A 89 -21.81 19.40 -9.22
N ALA A 90 -21.64 20.65 -8.75
CA ALA A 90 -22.27 21.85 -9.34
C ALA A 90 -21.86 22.08 -10.80
N ARG A 91 -20.72 21.53 -11.23
CA ARG A 91 -20.19 21.60 -12.60
C ARG A 91 -20.47 20.35 -13.43
N GLY A 92 -21.17 19.35 -12.89
CA GLY A 92 -21.35 18.04 -13.51
C GLY A 92 -20.01 17.30 -13.69
N MET A 93 -19.07 17.47 -12.76
CA MET A 93 -17.77 16.82 -12.76
C MET A 93 -17.72 15.75 -11.70
N VAL A 94 -17.04 14.64 -12.00
CA VAL A 94 -16.72 13.59 -11.02
C VAL A 94 -15.59 14.08 -10.10
N CYS A 95 -15.68 13.76 -8.81
CA CYS A 95 -14.64 14.04 -7.85
C CYS A 95 -14.24 12.72 -7.14
N ASP A 96 -13.13 12.14 -7.54
CA ASP A 96 -12.55 11.00 -6.87
C ASP A 96 -11.54 11.47 -5.83
N PHE A 97 -11.56 10.82 -4.67
CA PHE A 97 -10.57 11.04 -3.63
C PHE A 97 -9.69 9.81 -3.50
N THR A 98 -8.38 10.02 -3.46
CA THR A 98 -7.47 8.99 -3.00
C THR A 98 -7.65 8.85 -1.48
N PRO A 99 -8.14 7.72 -0.97
CA PRO A 99 -8.33 7.53 0.46
C PRO A 99 -6.98 7.52 1.18
N GLY A 100 -6.94 8.14 2.38
CA GLY A 100 -5.74 8.26 3.18
C GLY A 100 -4.87 9.46 2.82
N SER A 101 -3.71 9.48 3.42
CA SER A 101 -2.87 10.67 3.49
C SER A 101 -1.77 10.74 2.42
N SER A 102 -1.62 9.72 1.62
CA SER A 102 -0.70 9.60 0.47
C SER A 102 -0.65 8.14 -0.02
N TRP A 103 0.46 7.70 -0.63
CA TRP A 103 0.66 6.33 -1.10
C TRP A 103 1.75 5.59 -0.30
N PRO A 104 1.57 4.26 -0.12
CA PRO A 104 0.34 3.48 -0.24
C PRO A 104 -0.73 3.97 0.74
N TYR A 105 -1.99 3.54 0.60
CA TYR A 105 -3.10 3.98 1.45
C TYR A 105 -2.85 3.64 2.92
N GLY A 106 -3.15 4.60 3.77
CA GLY A 106 -2.96 4.51 5.20
C GLY A 106 -3.00 5.89 5.85
N GLY A 107 -2.48 5.98 7.06
CA GLY A 107 -2.44 7.25 7.77
C GLY A 107 -2.41 7.09 9.29
N PRO A 108 -2.63 8.18 10.02
CA PRO A 108 -2.47 8.21 11.48
C PRO A 108 -3.51 7.37 12.24
N THR A 109 -4.60 6.97 11.59
CA THR A 109 -5.66 6.16 12.20
C THR A 109 -5.45 4.65 12.05
N VAL A 110 -4.43 4.22 11.30
CA VAL A 110 -4.13 2.81 11.10
C VAL A 110 -3.36 2.26 12.30
N GLU A 111 -3.99 1.35 13.03
CA GLU A 111 -3.34 0.65 14.13
C GLU A 111 -2.40 -0.45 13.64
N GLU A 112 -1.45 -0.87 14.47
CA GLU A 112 -0.46 -1.91 14.12
C GLU A 112 -1.13 -3.23 13.73
N ALA A 113 -2.25 -3.58 14.36
CA ALA A 113 -3.03 -4.78 14.05
C ALA A 113 -3.71 -4.74 12.69
N ASP A 114 -3.92 -3.56 12.12
CA ASP A 114 -4.54 -3.31 10.83
C ASP A 114 -3.52 -2.93 9.74
N ALA A 115 -2.25 -2.83 10.12
CA ALA A 115 -1.18 -2.46 9.21
C ALA A 115 -0.75 -3.61 8.31
N GLN A 116 -0.38 -3.26 7.09
CA GLN A 116 0.17 -4.18 6.10
C GLN A 116 1.38 -4.93 6.65
N GLN A 117 1.42 -6.24 6.41
CA GLN A 117 2.56 -7.10 6.67
C GLN A 117 3.25 -7.48 5.36
N GLU A 118 4.55 -7.68 5.43
CA GLU A 118 5.35 -8.15 4.31
C GLU A 118 5.79 -9.59 4.56
N ALA A 119 5.52 -10.48 3.60
CA ALA A 119 6.04 -11.83 3.59
C ALA A 119 7.31 -11.89 2.75
N ILE A 120 8.45 -12.03 3.39
CA ILE A 120 9.77 -12.03 2.73
C ILE A 120 10.18 -13.47 2.43
N PRO A 121 10.42 -13.84 1.15
CA PRO A 121 10.89 -15.16 0.79
C PRO A 121 12.40 -15.32 1.07
N TYR A 122 12.76 -16.45 1.64
CA TYR A 122 14.15 -16.90 1.83
C TYR A 122 14.36 -18.26 1.20
N GLN A 123 15.59 -18.53 0.79
CA GLN A 123 15.97 -19.80 0.17
C GLN A 123 17.32 -20.29 0.71
N LEU A 124 17.44 -21.61 0.87
CA LEU A 124 18.67 -22.31 1.21
C LEU A 124 18.87 -23.49 0.27
N ASP A 125 20.03 -23.56 -0.36
CA ASP A 125 20.45 -24.74 -1.13
C ASP A 125 21.15 -25.73 -0.19
N VAL A 126 20.71 -26.99 -0.21
CA VAL A 126 21.22 -28.03 0.69
C VAL A 126 21.42 -29.31 -0.11
N ARG A 127 22.57 -29.95 0.07
CA ARG A 127 22.86 -31.21 -0.59
C ARG A 127 22.85 -32.35 0.45
N GLY A 128 22.10 -33.40 0.14
CA GLY A 128 22.03 -34.64 0.91
C GLY A 128 22.83 -35.80 0.33
N PRO A 129 22.87 -36.97 1.01
CA PRO A 129 22.12 -37.25 2.24
C PRO A 129 22.79 -36.65 3.48
N ARG A 130 22.02 -35.93 4.31
CA ARG A 130 22.50 -35.44 5.60
C ARG A 130 21.37 -34.96 6.50
N ARG A 131 21.63 -34.90 7.79
CA ARG A 131 20.80 -34.18 8.74
C ARG A 131 21.22 -32.71 8.76
N PHE A 132 20.26 -31.78 8.52
CA PHE A 132 20.52 -30.37 8.39
C PHE A 132 19.71 -29.56 9.41
N SER A 133 20.35 -28.56 9.99
CA SER A 133 19.72 -27.54 10.84
C SER A 133 20.37 -26.19 10.57
N CYS A 134 19.68 -25.12 10.87
CA CYS A 134 20.21 -23.77 10.68
C CYS A 134 19.65 -22.80 11.73
N ASP A 135 20.52 -21.94 12.25
CA ASP A 135 20.18 -20.90 13.20
C ASP A 135 20.10 -19.56 12.45
N PHE A 136 18.99 -18.87 12.60
CA PHE A 136 18.69 -17.59 11.93
C PHE A 136 18.64 -16.42 12.90
N THR A 137 19.19 -16.54 14.10
CA THR A 137 19.07 -15.56 15.19
C THR A 137 19.38 -14.12 14.78
N THR A 138 20.25 -13.91 13.79
CA THR A 138 20.66 -12.57 13.34
C THR A 138 20.29 -12.25 11.90
N ARG A 139 19.61 -13.14 11.19
CA ARG A 139 19.42 -13.00 9.73
C ARG A 139 18.12 -12.34 9.34
N PHE A 140 17.08 -12.42 10.18
CA PHE A 140 15.80 -11.76 9.94
C PHE A 140 15.03 -11.49 11.22
N ALA A 141 14.22 -10.43 11.20
CA ALA A 141 13.27 -10.12 12.26
C ALA A 141 11.86 -10.47 11.78
N GLY A 142 11.27 -11.51 12.37
CA GLY A 142 9.92 -11.95 11.99
C GLY A 142 9.64 -13.40 12.34
N THR A 143 8.44 -13.84 11.98
CA THR A 143 7.97 -15.21 12.22
C THR A 143 7.88 -15.96 10.90
N VAL A 144 8.41 -17.18 10.83
CA VAL A 144 8.22 -18.05 9.68
C VAL A 144 6.76 -18.49 9.63
N CYS A 145 6.07 -18.16 8.55
CA CYS A 145 4.65 -18.49 8.37
C CYS A 145 4.43 -19.71 7.48
N ALA A 146 5.38 -20.02 6.61
CA ALA A 146 5.36 -21.20 5.75
C ALA A 146 6.78 -21.60 5.37
N ALA A 147 7.05 -22.89 5.28
CA ALA A 147 8.31 -23.42 4.79
C ALA A 147 8.11 -24.75 4.09
N VAL A 148 8.78 -24.91 2.96
CA VAL A 148 8.79 -26.16 2.19
C VAL A 148 10.21 -26.54 1.82
N MET A 149 10.47 -27.83 1.64
CA MET A 149 11.67 -28.32 0.97
C MET A 149 11.29 -29.17 -0.22
N GLY A 150 12.09 -29.12 -1.29
CA GLY A 150 11.89 -29.91 -2.48
C GLY A 150 13.21 -30.21 -3.19
N ARG A 151 13.25 -31.35 -3.89
CA ARG A 151 14.41 -31.75 -4.69
C ARG A 151 14.55 -30.87 -5.92
N MET A 152 15.77 -30.49 -6.22
CA MET A 152 16.12 -29.68 -7.38
C MET A 152 16.61 -30.54 -8.52
N GLU A 153 16.11 -30.29 -9.73
CA GLU A 153 16.60 -30.85 -10.96
C GLU A 153 16.62 -29.77 -12.06
N HIS A 154 17.77 -29.56 -12.70
CA HIS A 154 17.95 -28.51 -13.71
C HIS A 154 17.41 -27.12 -13.27
N SER A 155 17.69 -26.71 -12.04
CA SER A 155 17.24 -25.47 -11.40
C SER A 155 15.71 -25.33 -11.18
N VAL A 156 14.97 -26.41 -11.33
CA VAL A 156 13.53 -26.49 -11.05
C VAL A 156 13.31 -27.37 -9.82
N MET A 157 12.43 -26.94 -8.92
CA MET A 157 11.97 -27.75 -7.80
C MET A 157 10.92 -28.75 -8.33
N LEU A 158 11.14 -30.04 -8.08
CA LEU A 158 10.22 -31.09 -8.49
C LEU A 158 8.97 -31.08 -7.61
N PRO A 159 7.77 -30.78 -8.14
CA PRO A 159 6.55 -30.59 -7.34
C PRO A 159 6.18 -31.82 -6.50
N GLU A 160 6.40 -33.02 -7.00
CA GLU A 160 6.09 -34.28 -6.34
C GLU A 160 7.00 -34.60 -5.13
N THR A 161 8.10 -33.85 -4.98
CA THR A 161 9.05 -34.00 -3.88
C THR A 161 8.86 -32.97 -2.78
N VAL A 162 7.92 -32.01 -3.00
CA VAL A 162 7.71 -30.91 -2.06
C VAL A 162 7.09 -31.42 -0.76
N VAL A 163 7.76 -31.09 0.34
CA VAL A 163 7.33 -31.43 1.70
C VAL A 163 7.21 -30.16 2.51
N ASP A 164 6.08 -30.01 3.21
CA ASP A 164 5.90 -28.94 4.20
C ASP A 164 6.77 -29.23 5.43
N ILE A 165 7.58 -28.27 5.80
CA ILE A 165 8.47 -28.32 6.97
C ILE A 165 8.28 -27.10 7.87
N THR A 166 7.13 -26.44 7.79
CA THR A 166 6.82 -25.23 8.58
C THR A 166 6.95 -25.48 10.07
N ASP A 167 6.53 -26.66 10.55
CA ASP A 167 6.62 -27.09 11.96
C ASP A 167 8.06 -27.27 12.45
N ARG A 168 9.02 -27.33 11.54
CA ARG A 168 10.46 -27.45 11.84
C ARG A 168 11.11 -26.11 12.13
N PHE A 169 10.43 -24.99 11.85
CA PHE A 169 10.89 -23.67 12.25
C PHE A 169 10.36 -23.33 13.63
N GLN A 170 11.25 -23.07 14.58
CA GLN A 170 10.90 -22.83 15.98
C GLN A 170 11.47 -21.48 16.42
N THR A 171 10.68 -20.76 17.24
CA THR A 171 11.16 -19.53 17.88
C THR A 171 12.09 -19.88 19.03
N LYS A 172 13.27 -19.28 19.03
CA LYS A 172 14.21 -19.35 20.15
C LYS A 172 13.86 -18.28 21.17
N PHE A 173 13.99 -18.65 22.43
CA PHE A 173 13.78 -17.74 23.55
C PHE A 173 15.07 -17.55 24.34
N LEU A 174 15.38 -16.31 24.72
CA LEU A 174 16.44 -15.98 25.66
C LEU A 174 15.83 -15.21 26.83
N PHE A 175 16.00 -15.75 28.04
CA PHE A 175 15.37 -15.18 29.24
C PHE A 175 13.86 -14.93 29.14
N GLY A 176 13.15 -15.81 28.39
CA GLY A 176 11.70 -15.69 28.17
C GLY A 176 11.29 -14.74 27.04
N TRP A 177 12.23 -14.06 26.37
CA TRP A 177 11.95 -13.18 25.23
C TRP A 177 12.28 -13.87 23.91
N PRO A 178 11.48 -13.67 22.84
CA PRO A 178 11.81 -14.15 21.52
C PRO A 178 13.16 -13.55 21.07
N TRP A 179 14.12 -14.44 20.74
CA TRP A 179 15.47 -14.01 20.38
C TRP A 179 15.79 -14.26 18.90
N GLY A 180 15.18 -15.25 18.31
CA GLY A 180 15.44 -15.62 16.92
C GLY A 180 14.63 -16.81 16.49
N THR A 181 14.96 -17.34 15.33
CA THR A 181 14.32 -18.53 14.76
C THR A 181 15.38 -19.55 14.39
N GLU A 182 15.08 -20.83 14.57
CA GLU A 182 15.92 -21.93 14.11
C GLU A 182 15.10 -22.92 13.28
N LEU A 183 15.76 -23.52 12.29
CA LEU A 183 15.31 -24.75 11.67
C LEU A 183 15.88 -25.92 12.47
N VAL A 184 15.01 -26.62 13.18
CA VAL A 184 15.43 -27.85 13.90
C VAL A 184 15.83 -28.93 12.88
N PRO A 185 16.63 -29.94 13.30
CA PRO A 185 17.16 -30.90 12.35
C PRO A 185 16.13 -31.61 11.51
N VAL A 186 16.28 -31.50 10.18
CA VAL A 186 15.53 -32.22 9.15
C VAL A 186 16.46 -33.17 8.39
N ASP A 187 15.95 -34.33 7.99
CA ASP A 187 16.69 -35.25 7.16
C ASP A 187 16.56 -34.87 5.68
N ILE A 188 17.69 -34.56 5.06
CA ILE A 188 17.75 -34.25 3.62
C ILE A 188 18.14 -35.54 2.89
N PRO A 189 17.28 -36.06 2.01
CA PRO A 189 17.59 -37.22 1.18
C PRO A 189 18.74 -36.96 0.21
N GLU A 190 19.19 -38.00 -0.48
CA GLU A 190 20.24 -37.87 -1.51
C GLU A 190 19.85 -36.93 -2.62
N GLY A 191 20.81 -36.12 -3.10
CA GLY A 191 20.66 -35.14 -4.16
C GLY A 191 20.70 -33.67 -3.72
N ASP A 192 20.36 -32.81 -4.65
CA ASP A 192 20.33 -31.38 -4.42
C ASP A 192 18.90 -30.96 -4.02
N TRP A 193 18.77 -30.24 -2.92
CA TRP A 193 17.50 -29.83 -2.34
C TRP A 193 17.50 -28.31 -2.09
N LYS A 194 16.32 -27.73 -2.12
CA LYS A 194 16.11 -26.33 -1.76
C LYS A 194 15.06 -26.26 -0.65
N ILE A 195 15.38 -25.48 0.37
CA ILE A 195 14.44 -25.10 1.42
C ILE A 195 13.99 -23.67 1.11
N CYS A 196 12.69 -23.47 0.90
CA CYS A 196 12.08 -22.16 0.74
C CYS A 196 11.20 -21.87 1.94
N PHE A 197 11.34 -20.68 2.53
CA PHE A 197 10.50 -20.29 3.66
C PHE A 197 10.14 -18.80 3.58
N PHE A 198 9.00 -18.44 4.15
CA PHE A 198 8.46 -17.10 4.18
C PHE A 198 8.43 -16.57 5.60
N VAL A 199 8.97 -15.37 5.77
CA VAL A 199 9.02 -14.68 7.07
C VAL A 199 8.07 -13.50 7.02
N ILE A 200 7.11 -13.45 7.93
CA ILE A 200 6.32 -12.25 8.16
C ILE A 200 7.19 -11.23 8.90
N SER A 201 7.48 -10.13 8.24
CA SER A 201 8.30 -9.06 8.78
C SER A 201 7.63 -8.40 10.00
N GLN A 202 8.44 -8.04 11.00
CA GLN A 202 8.00 -7.19 12.11
C GLN A 202 7.94 -5.71 11.70
N HIS A 203 8.64 -5.33 10.64
CA HIS A 203 8.53 -3.98 10.11
C HIS A 203 7.17 -3.76 9.48
N ARG A 204 6.64 -2.57 9.68
CA ARG A 204 5.42 -2.09 9.05
C ARG A 204 5.77 -1.00 8.07
N ASN A 205 5.12 -1.04 6.92
CA ASN A 205 5.28 0.01 5.94
C ASN A 205 4.56 1.28 6.41
N HIS A 206 5.18 2.41 6.14
CA HIS A 206 4.63 3.72 6.39
C HIS A 206 4.16 4.38 5.10
N VAL A 207 3.16 5.23 5.21
CA VAL A 207 2.72 6.07 4.10
C VAL A 207 3.89 6.92 3.63
N GLY A 208 4.17 6.89 2.34
CA GLY A 208 5.22 7.70 1.73
C GLY A 208 4.73 9.12 1.42
N LYS A 209 5.58 10.12 1.64
CA LYS A 209 5.29 11.53 1.32
C LYS A 209 3.97 12.06 1.92
N PRO A 210 3.70 11.83 3.20
CA PRO A 210 2.46 12.24 3.83
C PRO A 210 2.34 13.77 3.90
N SER A 211 1.10 14.27 3.94
CA SER A 211 0.79 15.65 4.29
C SER A 211 1.06 15.89 5.77
N ARG A 212 0.88 17.12 6.23
CA ARG A 212 1.04 17.48 7.65
C ARG A 212 0.06 16.72 8.53
N ASN A 213 0.52 16.09 9.60
CA ASN A 213 -0.23 15.23 10.53
C ASN A 213 -0.86 13.98 9.86
N ALA A 214 -0.31 13.58 8.74
CA ALA A 214 -0.82 12.47 7.94
C ALA A 214 0.10 11.25 7.96
N GLU A 215 1.17 11.32 8.75
CA GLU A 215 2.12 10.22 8.97
C GLU A 215 1.39 9.04 9.60
N GLY A 216 1.71 7.83 9.17
CA GLY A 216 1.09 6.64 9.73
C GLY A 216 1.46 5.38 8.98
N LEU A 217 0.83 4.29 9.38
CA LEU A 217 1.05 2.97 8.82
C LEU A 217 0.22 2.78 7.54
N VAL A 218 0.74 1.94 6.66
CA VAL A 218 0.00 1.46 5.48
C VAL A 218 -1.00 0.40 5.93
N ILE A 219 -2.24 0.52 5.44
CA ILE A 219 -3.31 -0.42 5.77
C ILE A 219 -3.11 -1.79 5.08
N ASP A 220 -3.53 -2.86 5.73
CA ASP A 220 -3.65 -4.18 5.10
C ASP A 220 -4.91 -4.27 4.23
N TYR A 221 -4.75 -4.08 2.92
CA TYR A 221 -5.86 -4.14 1.94
C TYR A 221 -6.48 -5.54 1.82
N CYS A 222 -5.78 -6.58 2.24
CA CYS A 222 -6.27 -7.95 2.19
C CYS A 222 -7.14 -8.30 3.40
N SER A 223 -7.14 -7.45 4.42
CA SER A 223 -7.96 -7.58 5.62
C SER A 223 -9.24 -6.76 5.49
N ARG A 224 -10.40 -7.43 5.46
CA ARG A 224 -11.69 -6.75 5.47
C ARG A 224 -11.86 -5.89 6.73
N ARG A 225 -11.47 -6.42 7.91
CA ARG A 225 -11.54 -5.69 9.18
C ARG A 225 -10.73 -4.39 9.12
N ALA A 226 -9.49 -4.46 8.61
CA ALA A 226 -8.63 -3.29 8.48
C ALA A 226 -9.24 -2.27 7.51
N THR A 227 -9.76 -2.72 6.37
CA THR A 227 -10.42 -1.84 5.40
C THR A 227 -11.67 -1.18 5.98
N ASP A 228 -12.53 -1.93 6.65
CA ASP A 228 -13.75 -1.40 7.28
C ASP A 228 -13.39 -0.38 8.39
N SER A 229 -12.35 -0.64 9.19
CA SER A 229 -11.84 0.28 10.21
C SER A 229 -11.28 1.58 9.61
N PHE A 230 -10.60 1.48 8.48
CA PHE A 230 -10.00 2.64 7.82
C PHE A 230 -11.03 3.55 7.14
N LEU A 231 -12.16 2.99 6.68
CA LEU A 231 -13.22 3.73 5.99
C LEU A 231 -14.30 4.28 6.95
N ALA A 232 -14.26 3.92 8.23
CA ALA A 232 -15.20 4.38 9.26
C ALA A 232 -14.88 5.79 9.74
#